data_38b697789ea1742f0de59a664679f053
#
_entry.id   38b697789ea1742f0de59a664679f053
#
_cell.length_a   1.000
_cell.length_b   1.000
_cell.length_c   1.000
_cell.angle_alpha   90.00
_cell.angle_beta   90.00
_cell.angle_gamma   90.00
#
_symmetry.space_group_name_H-M   'P 1'
#
loop_
_entity.id
_entity.type
_entity.pdbx_description
1 polymer ?
#
loop_
_entity_poly.entity_id
_entity_poly.type
_entity_poly.pdbx_seq_one_letter_code
_entity_poly.pdbx_strand_id
1 'polypeptide(L)'
;MKRIYHGPWTLAGLACAILAAVAMLSLFSCGENGQAGNKNRHHMDNKDLKTIYLAGGCFWGVEKYFSLIHGVKETEVGYANGSTASPTYEEVCSGRTGHAETVKVVFDPEELSLPFLLEQYYSIIDPVSVNKQGNDRGVQYRTGIYYTDEKD
;
A
#
# COMPACT_ATOMS: atom_id res chain seq x y z
N MET A 1 -9.31 -10.61 -17.64
CA MET A 1 -9.16 -9.42 -16.78
C MET A 1 -9.58 -9.79 -15.37
N LYS A 2 -8.64 -9.99 -14.46
CA LYS A 2 -8.94 -10.41 -13.08
C LYS A 2 -9.00 -9.15 -12.20
N ARG A 3 -10.11 -8.96 -11.51
CA ARG A 3 -10.42 -7.75 -10.74
C ARG A 3 -9.53 -7.65 -9.50
N ILE A 4 -8.96 -6.47 -9.30
CA ILE A 4 -8.31 -6.08 -8.07
C ILE A 4 -9.36 -5.38 -7.21
N TYR A 5 -9.52 -5.82 -5.98
CA TYR A 5 -10.48 -5.24 -5.05
C TYR A 5 -9.75 -4.50 -3.95
N HIS A 6 -10.02 -3.19 -3.87
CA HIS A 6 -9.63 -2.38 -2.72
C HIS A 6 -10.69 -2.58 -1.64
N GLY A 7 -10.31 -3.18 -0.52
CA GLY A 7 -11.19 -3.22 0.64
C GLY A 7 -11.27 -1.83 1.27
N PRO A 8 -12.47 -1.37 1.71
CA PRO A 8 -12.55 -0.13 2.49
C PRO A 8 -11.91 -0.39 3.86
N TRP A 9 -10.72 0.12 4.07
CA TRP A 9 -10.13 0.18 5.40
C TRP A 9 -10.83 1.30 6.17
N THR A 10 -11.93 0.97 6.81
CA THR A 10 -12.46 1.83 7.87
C THR A 10 -11.48 1.80 9.02
N LEU A 11 -10.90 2.95 9.33
CA LEU A 11 -10.21 3.21 10.59
C LEU A 11 -11.18 2.97 11.75
N ALA A 12 -11.29 1.74 12.20
CA ALA A 12 -12.00 1.35 13.40
C ALA A 12 -10.97 0.91 14.44
N GLY A 13 -10.64 1.81 15.33
CA GLY A 13 -10.00 1.43 16.57
C GLY A 13 -8.84 2.29 17.00
N LEU A 14 -9.12 3.45 17.57
CA LEU A 14 -8.62 3.88 18.89
C LEU A 14 -9.27 5.21 19.26
N ALA A 15 -10.52 5.12 19.72
CA ALA A 15 -11.08 6.15 20.57
C ALA A 15 -10.61 5.85 21.99
N CYS A 16 -9.48 6.40 22.40
CA CYS A 16 -9.15 6.53 23.80
C CYS A 16 -9.43 7.97 24.20
N ALA A 17 -10.50 8.14 24.95
CA ALA A 17 -10.95 9.37 25.53
C ALA A 17 -9.88 9.96 26.45
N ILE A 18 -9.49 11.22 26.22
CA ILE A 18 -9.02 12.10 27.28
C ILE A 18 -9.79 13.40 27.19
N LEU A 19 -10.81 13.51 28.04
CA LEU A 19 -11.43 14.76 28.46
C LEU A 19 -10.46 15.48 29.41
N ALA A 20 -10.03 16.67 29.04
CA ALA A 20 -9.62 17.67 30.02
C ALA A 20 -9.82 19.05 29.40
N ALA A 21 -10.84 19.73 29.89
CA ALA A 21 -11.11 21.13 29.67
C ALA A 21 -10.05 21.99 30.39
N VAL A 22 -9.53 23.03 29.72
CA VAL A 22 -9.24 24.30 30.39
C VAL A 22 -9.41 25.42 29.36
N ALA A 23 -10.39 26.26 29.65
CA ALA A 23 -10.56 27.56 29.04
C ALA A 23 -9.54 28.54 29.66
N MET A 24 -8.83 29.29 28.82
CA MET A 24 -8.33 30.61 29.19
C MET A 24 -8.27 31.53 27.95
N LEU A 25 -9.11 32.55 27.98
CA LEU A 25 -9.00 33.73 27.16
C LEU A 25 -7.69 34.46 27.47
N SER A 26 -7.00 34.93 26.44
CA SER A 26 -6.32 36.23 26.47
C SER A 26 -6.15 36.77 25.05
N LEU A 27 -6.78 37.89 24.83
CA LEU A 27 -6.61 38.80 23.72
C LEU A 27 -5.16 39.32 23.68
N PHE A 28 -4.50 39.23 22.53
CA PHE A 28 -3.50 40.20 22.16
C PHE A 28 -3.52 40.44 20.65
N SER A 29 -3.62 41.71 20.36
CA SER A 29 -3.75 42.34 19.05
C SER A 29 -2.40 42.63 18.42
N CYS A 30 -2.38 42.64 17.10
CA CYS A 30 -1.55 43.44 16.18
C CYS A 30 -0.10 43.01 15.93
N GLY A 31 0.20 42.83 14.64
CA GLY A 31 1.55 42.80 14.07
C GLY A 31 1.56 42.19 12.66
N GLU A 32 1.10 42.95 11.65
CA GLU A 32 1.40 42.64 10.25
C GLU A 32 2.91 42.72 10.04
N ASN A 33 3.52 41.64 9.54
CA ASN A 33 4.66 41.77 8.64
C ASN A 33 4.72 40.53 7.74
N GLY A 34 4.53 40.78 6.46
CA GLY A 34 4.60 39.79 5.40
C GLY A 34 5.98 39.22 5.26
N GLN A 35 6.04 37.89 5.28
CA GLN A 35 7.09 37.16 4.59
C GLN A 35 6.40 36.13 3.72
N ALA A 36 6.51 36.35 2.42
CA ALA A 36 6.17 35.40 1.38
C ALA A 36 7.05 34.15 1.57
N GLY A 37 6.58 33.23 2.38
CA GLY A 37 7.11 31.88 2.45
C GLY A 37 6.81 31.20 1.12
N ASN A 38 7.85 31.02 0.32
CA ASN A 38 7.85 30.24 -0.90
C ASN A 38 7.37 28.80 -0.57
N LYS A 39 6.05 28.60 -0.69
CA LYS A 39 5.45 27.27 -0.68
C LYS A 39 5.68 26.66 -2.06
N ASN A 40 6.90 26.22 -2.33
CA ASN A 40 7.11 25.15 -3.28
C ASN A 40 6.45 23.88 -2.69
N ARG A 41 5.13 23.83 -2.71
CA ARG A 41 4.44 22.55 -2.76
C ARG A 41 4.82 21.99 -4.12
N HIS A 42 5.73 21.04 -4.13
CA HIS A 42 5.88 20.12 -5.22
C HIS A 42 4.50 19.50 -5.43
N HIS A 43 3.73 20.07 -6.33
CA HIS A 43 2.54 19.46 -6.89
C HIS A 43 3.10 18.28 -7.70
N MET A 44 3.21 17.13 -7.05
CA MET A 44 3.54 15.89 -7.74
C MET A 44 2.41 15.67 -8.73
N ASP A 45 2.69 15.99 -9.98
CA ASP A 45 1.78 15.71 -11.08
C ASP A 45 1.69 14.19 -11.15
N ASN A 46 0.54 13.65 -10.72
CA ASN A 46 0.26 12.20 -10.59
C ASN A 46 0.27 11.50 -11.96
N LYS A 47 0.66 12.23 -13.01
CA LYS A 47 0.53 11.82 -14.41
C LYS A 47 1.58 10.79 -14.84
N ASP A 48 2.70 10.74 -14.16
CA ASP A 48 3.84 9.91 -14.56
C ASP A 48 4.11 8.73 -13.62
N LEU A 49 3.35 8.61 -12.51
CA LEU A 49 3.50 7.49 -11.58
C LEU A 49 2.95 6.19 -12.16
N LYS A 50 3.68 5.11 -11.92
CA LYS A 50 3.29 3.76 -12.31
C LYS A 50 2.79 2.96 -11.13
N THR A 51 1.92 1.99 -11.39
CA THR A 51 1.34 1.11 -10.35
C THR A 51 1.52 -0.35 -10.74
N ILE A 52 1.97 -1.15 -9.78
CA ILE A 52 2.05 -2.61 -9.90
C ILE A 52 1.52 -3.25 -8.62
N TYR A 53 1.08 -4.51 -8.71
CA TYR A 53 0.53 -5.25 -7.59
C TYR A 53 1.33 -6.52 -7.38
N LEU A 54 1.88 -6.69 -6.17
CA LEU A 54 2.83 -7.74 -5.84
C LEU A 54 2.30 -8.61 -4.70
N ALA A 55 2.16 -9.91 -4.95
CA ALA A 55 1.79 -10.91 -3.95
C ALA A 55 3.01 -11.79 -3.64
N GLY A 56 3.37 -11.93 -2.37
CA GLY A 56 4.61 -12.62 -1.99
C GLY A 56 4.64 -13.06 -0.52
N GLY A 57 3.60 -13.73 -0.04
CA GLY A 57 3.45 -14.10 1.36
C GLY A 57 2.64 -13.08 2.15
N CYS A 58 2.94 -12.94 3.45
CA CYS A 58 2.27 -11.96 4.31
C CYS A 58 2.48 -10.54 3.79
N PHE A 59 1.39 -9.87 3.41
CA PHE A 59 1.44 -8.53 2.81
C PHE A 59 2.05 -7.46 3.72
N TRP A 60 1.99 -7.59 5.06
CA TRP A 60 2.64 -6.66 5.98
C TRP A 60 4.17 -6.63 5.80
N GLY A 61 4.79 -7.79 5.58
CA GLY A 61 6.22 -7.89 5.32
C GLY A 61 6.59 -7.31 3.96
N VAL A 62 5.82 -7.65 2.94
CA VAL A 62 6.02 -7.17 1.57
C VAL A 62 5.82 -5.65 1.50
N GLU A 63 4.75 -5.13 2.10
CA GLU A 63 4.49 -3.69 2.16
C GLU A 63 5.63 -2.94 2.85
N LYS A 64 6.03 -3.42 4.04
CA LYS A 64 7.14 -2.81 4.80
C LYS A 64 8.42 -2.76 3.98
N TYR A 65 8.73 -3.80 3.25
CA TYR A 65 9.91 -3.84 2.39
C TYR A 65 9.84 -2.79 1.28
N PHE A 66 8.75 -2.77 0.50
CA PHE A 66 8.62 -1.84 -0.61
C PHE A 66 8.50 -0.39 -0.17
N SER A 67 7.89 -0.11 0.98
CA SER A 67 7.80 1.26 1.54
C SER A 67 9.15 1.91 1.84
N LEU A 68 10.22 1.12 1.90
CA LEU A 68 11.57 1.60 2.17
C LEU A 68 12.41 1.82 0.90
N ILE A 69 11.90 1.43 -0.27
CA ILE A 69 12.63 1.55 -1.52
C ILE A 69 12.51 2.98 -2.05
N HIS A 70 13.65 3.59 -2.37
CA HIS A 70 13.67 4.91 -2.99
C HIS A 70 12.94 4.86 -4.35
N GLY A 71 12.11 5.86 -4.62
CA GLY A 71 11.27 5.90 -5.82
C GLY A 71 9.87 5.32 -5.62
N VAL A 72 9.61 4.53 -4.58
CA VAL A 72 8.26 4.16 -4.17
C VAL A 72 7.61 5.35 -3.48
N LYS A 73 6.42 5.72 -3.93
CA LYS A 73 5.66 6.88 -3.45
C LYS A 73 4.50 6.50 -2.53
N GLU A 74 3.89 5.33 -2.77
CA GLU A 74 2.74 4.83 -2.00
C GLU A 74 2.76 3.31 -1.98
N THR A 75 2.37 2.72 -0.86
CA THR A 75 2.05 1.30 -0.71
C THR A 75 0.69 1.12 -0.06
N GLU A 76 -0.06 0.11 -0.49
CA GLU A 76 -1.38 -0.23 0.06
C GLU A 76 -1.54 -1.74 0.05
N VAL A 77 -1.96 -2.33 1.17
CA VAL A 77 -2.25 -3.76 1.25
C VAL A 77 -3.69 -4.06 0.84
N GLY A 78 -3.92 -5.22 0.27
CA GLY A 78 -5.23 -5.65 -0.17
C GLY A 78 -5.24 -7.09 -0.66
N TYR A 79 -6.27 -7.44 -1.43
CA TYR A 79 -6.47 -8.79 -1.94
C TYR A 79 -6.68 -8.77 -3.46
N ALA A 80 -6.01 -9.67 -4.17
CA ALA A 80 -6.11 -9.74 -5.62
C ALA A 80 -6.33 -11.17 -6.12
N ASN A 81 -6.82 -11.25 -7.34
CA ASN A 81 -6.90 -12.47 -8.14
C ASN A 81 -7.73 -13.60 -7.51
N GLY A 82 -8.76 -13.26 -6.74
CA GLY A 82 -9.76 -14.17 -6.21
C GLY A 82 -11.08 -14.13 -6.98
N SER A 83 -12.07 -14.86 -6.48
CA SER A 83 -13.37 -15.05 -7.12
C SER A 83 -14.50 -14.22 -6.52
N THR A 84 -14.30 -13.63 -5.33
CA THR A 84 -15.31 -12.85 -4.61
C THR A 84 -15.03 -11.36 -4.70
N ALA A 85 -16.07 -10.54 -4.55
CA ALA A 85 -15.94 -9.09 -4.43
C ALA A 85 -15.78 -8.72 -2.96
N SER A 86 -14.85 -7.78 -2.67
CA SER A 86 -14.63 -7.18 -1.35
C SER A 86 -14.59 -8.21 -0.20
N PRO A 87 -13.69 -9.22 -0.26
CA PRO A 87 -13.63 -10.25 0.77
C PRO A 87 -13.15 -9.66 2.10
N THR A 88 -13.62 -10.21 3.20
CA THR A 88 -13.06 -9.96 4.53
C THR A 88 -11.76 -10.76 4.73
N TYR A 89 -10.98 -10.37 5.73
CA TYR A 89 -9.75 -11.09 6.10
C TYR A 89 -10.04 -12.56 6.43
N GLU A 90 -11.07 -12.84 7.21
CA GLU A 90 -11.46 -14.19 7.63
C GLU A 90 -11.86 -15.05 6.41
N GLU A 91 -12.56 -14.46 5.44
CA GLU A 91 -12.92 -15.15 4.20
C GLU A 91 -11.68 -15.51 3.39
N VAL A 92 -10.70 -14.61 3.27
CA VAL A 92 -9.43 -14.88 2.58
C VAL A 92 -8.63 -15.96 3.30
N CYS A 93 -8.51 -15.88 4.64
CA CYS A 93 -7.81 -16.87 5.46
C CYS A 93 -8.44 -18.25 5.37
N SER A 94 -9.76 -18.35 5.10
CA SER A 94 -10.41 -19.64 4.85
C SER A 94 -9.91 -20.37 3.59
N GLY A 95 -9.20 -19.67 2.69
CA GLY A 95 -8.70 -20.18 1.42
C GLY A 95 -9.76 -20.36 0.34
N ARG A 96 -11.05 -20.13 0.65
CA ARG A 96 -12.18 -20.40 -0.27
C ARG A 96 -12.39 -19.32 -1.33
N THR A 97 -11.94 -18.09 -1.05
CA THR A 97 -12.09 -16.95 -1.97
C THR A 97 -11.07 -16.96 -3.10
N GLY A 98 -9.99 -17.70 -2.96
CA GLY A 98 -8.91 -17.76 -3.92
C GLY A 98 -8.11 -16.45 -4.05
N HIS A 99 -8.32 -15.46 -3.18
CA HIS A 99 -7.52 -14.23 -3.17
C HIS A 99 -6.08 -14.48 -2.68
N ALA A 100 -5.14 -13.68 -3.21
CA ALA A 100 -3.80 -13.54 -2.65
C ALA A 100 -3.71 -12.25 -1.84
N GLU A 101 -2.99 -12.30 -0.73
CA GLU A 101 -2.50 -11.10 -0.04
C GLU A 101 -1.56 -10.36 -1.00
N THR A 102 -1.83 -9.09 -1.24
CA THR A 102 -1.21 -8.34 -2.32
C THR A 102 -0.93 -6.91 -1.87
N VAL A 103 0.20 -6.38 -2.29
CA VAL A 103 0.59 -4.98 -2.08
C VAL A 103 0.48 -4.24 -3.40
N LYS A 104 -0.27 -3.15 -3.41
CA LYS A 104 -0.21 -2.12 -4.45
C LYS A 104 1.04 -1.30 -4.20
N VAL A 105 1.86 -1.13 -5.20
CA VAL A 105 3.07 -0.30 -5.17
C VAL A 105 2.94 0.77 -6.24
N VAL A 106 2.93 2.03 -5.81
CA VAL A 106 2.96 3.21 -6.70
C VAL A 106 4.39 3.75 -6.69
N PHE A 107 5.00 3.88 -7.84
CA PHE A 107 6.39 4.30 -7.97
C PHE A 107 6.60 5.31 -9.09
N ASP A 108 7.67 6.09 -8.96
CA ASP A 108 8.12 7.03 -9.96
C ASP A 108 9.10 6.33 -10.93
N PRO A 109 8.75 6.15 -12.21
CA PRO A 109 9.60 5.44 -13.16
C PRO A 109 10.90 6.18 -13.50
N GLU A 110 11.01 7.47 -13.19
CA GLU A 110 12.25 8.24 -13.36
C GLU A 110 13.25 7.97 -12.22
N GLU A 111 12.76 7.64 -11.01
CA GLU A 111 13.60 7.33 -9.85
C GLU A 111 13.82 5.82 -9.67
N LEU A 112 12.84 5.00 -10.08
CA LEU A 112 12.83 3.55 -9.86
C LEU A 112 12.33 2.83 -11.10
N SER A 113 13.22 2.12 -11.79
CA SER A 113 12.81 1.35 -12.97
C SER A 113 12.03 0.09 -12.58
N LEU A 114 11.05 -0.30 -13.42
CA LEU A 114 10.28 -1.53 -13.21
C LEU A 114 11.17 -2.78 -13.11
N PRO A 115 12.19 -2.97 -13.97
CA PRO A 115 13.09 -4.12 -13.83
C PRO A 115 13.77 -4.19 -12.46
N PHE A 116 14.28 -3.08 -11.94
CA PHE A 116 14.90 -3.04 -10.61
C PHE A 116 13.87 -3.34 -9.51
N LEU A 117 12.67 -2.78 -9.59
CA LEU A 117 11.60 -3.08 -8.64
C LEU A 117 11.26 -4.58 -8.63
N LEU A 118 11.22 -5.22 -9.80
CA LEU A 118 11.00 -6.67 -9.90
C LEU A 118 12.18 -7.49 -9.38
N GLU A 119 13.42 -7.04 -9.55
CA GLU A 119 14.59 -7.68 -8.91
C GLU A 119 14.46 -7.64 -7.38
N GLN A 120 14.02 -6.50 -6.81
CA GLN A 120 13.76 -6.40 -5.38
C GLN A 120 12.63 -7.36 -4.94
N TYR A 121 11.57 -7.48 -5.73
CA TYR A 121 10.50 -8.44 -5.46
C TYR A 121 11.03 -9.89 -5.44
N TYR A 122 11.78 -10.30 -6.44
CA TYR A 122 12.35 -11.65 -6.49
C TYR A 122 13.38 -11.93 -5.37
N SER A 123 13.99 -10.90 -4.80
CA SER A 123 14.93 -11.06 -3.69
C SER A 123 14.28 -11.44 -2.37
N ILE A 124 12.98 -11.16 -2.20
CA ILE A 124 12.24 -11.39 -0.95
C ILE A 124 11.27 -12.56 -0.99
N ILE A 125 11.12 -13.21 -2.14
CA ILE A 125 10.20 -14.33 -2.30
C ILE A 125 10.95 -15.63 -2.69
N ASP A 126 10.30 -16.77 -2.47
CA ASP A 126 10.61 -18.03 -3.13
C ASP A 126 9.65 -18.22 -4.32
N PRO A 127 10.09 -17.98 -5.56
CA PRO A 127 9.21 -17.97 -6.73
C PRO A 127 8.73 -19.38 -7.13
N VAL A 128 9.36 -20.44 -6.65
CA VAL A 128 8.98 -21.84 -6.95
C VAL A 128 8.06 -22.43 -5.87
N SER A 129 7.84 -21.70 -4.80
CA SER A 129 6.99 -22.14 -3.69
C SER A 129 5.52 -22.06 -4.05
N VAL A 130 4.78 -23.15 -3.90
CA VAL A 130 3.35 -23.22 -4.22
C VAL A 130 2.52 -22.97 -2.98
N ASN A 131 1.67 -21.91 -3.02
CA ASN A 131 0.73 -21.55 -1.95
C ASN A 131 1.40 -21.42 -0.58
N LYS A 132 2.62 -20.91 -0.53
CA LYS A 132 3.33 -20.63 0.72
C LYS A 132 4.49 -19.66 0.49
N GLN A 133 4.89 -18.94 1.55
CA GLN A 133 6.16 -18.23 1.63
C GLN A 133 6.73 -18.39 3.05
N GLY A 134 7.93 -18.94 3.16
CA GLY A 134 8.53 -19.24 4.45
C GLY A 134 7.62 -20.14 5.31
N ASN A 135 7.18 -19.62 6.45
CA ASN A 135 6.29 -20.33 7.38
C ASN A 135 4.80 -20.13 7.07
N ASP A 136 4.45 -19.16 6.25
CA ASP A 136 3.07 -18.84 5.89
C ASP A 136 2.56 -19.83 4.85
N ARG A 137 1.45 -20.51 5.14
CA ARG A 137 0.86 -21.56 4.31
C ARG A 137 -0.59 -21.23 3.97
N GLY A 138 -0.94 -21.37 2.70
CA GLY A 138 -2.29 -21.14 2.17
C GLY A 138 -2.26 -20.44 0.82
N VAL A 139 -3.36 -20.53 0.06
CA VAL A 139 -3.48 -19.93 -1.27
C VAL A 139 -3.30 -18.42 -1.26
N GLN A 140 -3.60 -17.79 -0.11
CA GLN A 140 -3.45 -16.35 0.09
C GLN A 140 -1.99 -15.91 0.12
N TYR A 141 -1.05 -16.81 0.40
CA TYR A 141 0.38 -16.51 0.49
C TYR A 141 1.16 -16.90 -0.77
N ARG A 142 0.45 -17.18 -1.87
CA ARG A 142 1.11 -17.46 -3.16
C ARG A 142 1.79 -16.22 -3.72
N THR A 143 2.82 -16.44 -4.53
CA THR A 143 3.45 -15.38 -5.31
C THR A 143 2.61 -14.98 -6.51
N GLY A 144 2.73 -13.73 -6.94
CA GLY A 144 2.09 -13.24 -8.14
C GLY A 144 2.44 -11.79 -8.43
N ILE A 145 2.49 -11.45 -9.71
CA ILE A 145 2.61 -10.09 -10.21
C ILE A 145 1.34 -9.81 -11.02
N TYR A 146 0.66 -8.70 -10.68
CA TYR A 146 -0.57 -8.32 -11.36
C TYR A 146 -0.44 -6.89 -11.86
N TYR A 147 -1.01 -6.63 -13.02
CA TYR A 147 -1.03 -5.33 -13.68
C TYR A 147 -2.46 -4.98 -14.10
N THR A 148 -2.72 -3.72 -14.33
CA THR A 148 -4.03 -3.22 -14.75
C THR A 148 -4.08 -2.83 -16.23
N ASP A 149 -2.92 -2.49 -16.82
CA ASP A 149 -2.76 -2.21 -18.24
C ASP A 149 -1.78 -3.20 -18.85
N GLU A 150 -2.12 -3.78 -20.02
CA GLU A 150 -1.24 -4.70 -20.75
C GLU A 150 0.01 -4.01 -21.35
N LYS A 151 0.09 -2.69 -21.25
CA LYS A 151 1.23 -1.90 -21.70
C LYS A 151 2.28 -1.64 -20.62
N ASP A 152 1.97 -2.02 -19.36
CA ASP A 152 2.89 -1.85 -18.23
C ASP A 152 3.91 -3.00 -18.10
#